data_4b5265618db197f44e641310d896cda9
#
_entry.id   4b5265618db197f44e641310d896cda9
#
_cell.length_a   1.000
_cell.length_b   1.000
_cell.length_c   1.000
_cell.angle_alpha   90.00
_cell.angle_beta   90.00
_cell.angle_gamma   90.00
#
_symmetry.space_group_name_H-M   'P 1'
#
loop_
_entity.id
_entity.type
_entity.pdbx_description
1 polymer ?
#
loop_
_entity_poly.entity_id
_entity_poly.type
_entity_poly.pdbx_seq_one_letter_code
_entity_poly.pdbx_strand_id
1 'polypeptide(L)'
;DAAGQMLRYLYDDLRQPSGSVAGELRAFDQSRYATGGMLVSMEDEGFLFVPKDCAAGRPCRLHVAFHGCRQGSGFVGRAFARDAGYNRWADANRIVVLYPQAAKSLVWPFNPKGCWDWWGYSGANYATRDGLQLRAVHRMLRALGSR
;
A
#
# COMPACT_ATOMS: atom_id res chain seq x y z
N ASP A 1 15.22 -7.18 -10.26
CA ASP A 1 13.76 -6.98 -10.27
C ASP A 1 13.08 -7.79 -9.14
N ALA A 2 13.23 -7.32 -7.90
CA ALA A 2 12.68 -7.99 -6.72
C ALA A 2 11.14 -8.03 -6.75
N ALA A 3 10.48 -6.93 -7.15
CA ALA A 3 9.03 -6.88 -7.24
C ALA A 3 8.47 -7.91 -8.24
N GLY A 4 9.12 -8.03 -9.41
CA GLY A 4 8.70 -9.02 -10.40
C GLY A 4 8.90 -10.46 -9.95
N GLN A 5 9.98 -10.77 -9.25
CA GLN A 5 10.21 -12.10 -8.68
C GLN A 5 9.15 -12.45 -7.63
N MET A 6 8.88 -11.51 -6.71
CA MET A 6 7.87 -11.70 -5.68
C MET A 6 6.46 -11.84 -6.28
N LEU A 7 6.09 -10.99 -7.21
CA LEU A 7 4.76 -11.05 -7.85
C LEU A 7 4.58 -12.37 -8.60
N ARG A 8 5.60 -12.87 -9.32
CA ARG A 8 5.55 -14.18 -9.99
C ARG A 8 5.46 -15.36 -9.03
N TYR A 9 5.98 -15.20 -7.82
CA TYR A 9 5.80 -16.21 -6.78
C TYR A 9 4.38 -16.24 -6.19
N LEU A 10 3.75 -15.05 -6.10
CA LEU A 10 2.40 -14.90 -5.54
C LEU A 10 1.28 -15.18 -6.55
N TYR A 11 1.56 -15.01 -7.85
CA TYR A 11 0.58 -15.11 -8.93
C TYR A 11 1.14 -15.98 -10.06
N ASP A 12 0.44 -17.06 -10.39
CA ASP A 12 0.96 -18.10 -11.29
C ASP A 12 1.13 -17.63 -12.76
N ASP A 13 0.27 -16.75 -13.27
CA ASP A 13 0.18 -16.42 -14.70
C ASP A 13 0.51 -14.96 -15.02
N LEU A 14 1.68 -14.48 -14.62
CA LEU A 14 2.07 -13.10 -14.93
C LEU A 14 2.81 -12.99 -16.26
N ARG A 15 2.28 -12.12 -17.13
CA ARG A 15 2.95 -11.68 -18.35
C ARG A 15 4.11 -10.75 -18.00
N GLN A 16 5.21 -10.87 -18.75
CA GLN A 16 6.33 -9.94 -18.64
C GLN A 16 5.88 -8.53 -19.03
N PRO A 17 6.29 -7.50 -18.26
CA PRO A 17 6.05 -6.13 -18.65
C PRO A 17 6.74 -5.81 -19.97
N SER A 18 6.01 -5.22 -20.89
CA SER A 18 6.52 -4.73 -22.18
C SER A 18 6.02 -3.32 -22.43
N GLY A 19 6.91 -2.43 -22.90
CA GLY A 19 6.54 -1.06 -23.20
C GLY A 19 6.44 -0.13 -21.98
N SER A 20 5.78 1.01 -22.19
CA SER A 20 5.54 2.03 -21.16
C SER A 20 4.35 1.66 -20.29
N VAL A 21 4.41 2.11 -19.02
CA VAL A 21 3.30 2.00 -18.08
C VAL A 21 2.19 2.99 -18.49
N ALA A 22 0.99 2.49 -18.73
CA ALA A 22 -0.17 3.28 -19.15
C ALA A 22 -1.14 3.58 -18.00
N GLY A 23 -1.00 2.87 -16.87
CA GLY A 23 -1.74 3.11 -15.65
C GLY A 23 -1.28 4.36 -14.90
N GLU A 24 -2.04 4.76 -13.91
CA GLU A 24 -1.82 5.99 -13.14
C GLU A 24 -1.57 5.71 -11.66
N LEU A 25 -0.54 6.35 -11.10
CA LEU A 25 -0.30 6.39 -9.65
C LEU A 25 -1.02 7.62 -9.07
N ARG A 26 -2.04 7.37 -8.25
CA ARG A 26 -2.90 8.39 -7.62
C ARG A 26 -2.67 8.44 -6.13
N ALA A 27 -2.74 9.63 -5.56
CA ALA A 27 -2.90 9.81 -4.12
C ALA A 27 -4.38 9.66 -3.73
N PHE A 28 -4.63 9.21 -2.51
CA PHE A 28 -5.97 9.16 -1.92
C PHE A 28 -5.92 9.47 -0.42
N ASP A 29 -7.03 9.96 0.11
CA ASP A 29 -7.19 10.22 1.55
C ASP A 29 -7.39 8.87 2.28
N GLN A 30 -6.32 8.36 2.90
CA GLN A 30 -6.36 7.13 3.68
C GLN A 30 -6.83 7.36 5.13
N SER A 31 -6.86 8.62 5.61
CA SER A 31 -7.30 8.95 6.97
C SER A 31 -8.73 8.47 7.25
N ARG A 32 -9.58 8.44 6.24
CA ARG A 32 -10.96 7.91 6.29
C ARG A 32 -11.02 6.46 6.77
N TYR A 33 -9.97 5.70 6.54
CA TYR A 33 -9.88 4.28 6.89
C TYR A 33 -9.08 4.06 8.18
N ALA A 34 -8.24 5.02 8.54
CA ALA A 34 -7.33 4.98 9.67
C ALA A 34 -7.99 5.51 10.95
N THR A 35 -9.08 4.89 11.39
CA THR A 35 -9.75 5.28 12.63
C THR A 35 -8.97 4.78 13.85
N GLY A 36 -8.67 5.66 14.79
CA GLY A 36 -7.86 5.35 15.98
C GLY A 36 -7.00 6.53 16.42
N GLY A 37 -7.16 7.68 15.72
CA GLY A 37 -6.41 8.90 16.02
C GLY A 37 -4.91 8.68 15.84
N MET A 38 -4.10 9.33 16.68
CA MET A 38 -2.63 9.24 16.59
C MET A 38 -2.08 7.81 16.79
N LEU A 39 -2.82 6.94 17.49
CA LEU A 39 -2.39 5.56 17.77
C LEU A 39 -2.21 4.72 16.52
N VAL A 40 -3.00 4.98 15.47
CA VAL A 40 -2.88 4.22 14.23
C VAL A 40 -1.56 4.47 13.52
N SER A 41 -0.91 5.61 13.78
CA SER A 41 0.39 6.01 13.20
C SER A 41 0.45 5.81 11.68
N MET A 42 -0.55 6.33 10.99
CA MET A 42 -0.64 6.34 9.53
C MET A 42 -0.71 7.78 9.01
N GLU A 43 -0.11 8.03 7.87
CA GLU A 43 -0.21 9.33 7.17
C GLU A 43 -1.65 9.57 6.70
N ASP A 44 -2.00 10.80 6.39
CA ASP A 44 -3.31 11.12 5.83
C ASP A 44 -3.44 10.67 4.36
N GLU A 45 -2.33 10.67 3.64
CA GLU A 45 -2.29 10.31 2.23
C GLU A 45 -1.67 8.91 2.03
N GLY A 46 -2.35 8.06 1.25
CA GLY A 46 -1.83 6.82 0.68
C GLY A 46 -1.78 6.90 -0.84
N PHE A 47 -1.22 5.86 -1.49
CA PHE A 47 -1.15 5.83 -2.95
C PHE A 47 -1.82 4.58 -3.51
N LEU A 48 -2.34 4.72 -4.72
CA LEU A 48 -3.01 3.67 -5.47
C LEU A 48 -2.52 3.70 -6.91
N PHE A 49 -1.96 2.61 -7.40
CA PHE A 49 -1.70 2.45 -8.82
C PHE A 49 -2.86 1.74 -9.48
N VAL A 50 -3.41 2.33 -10.52
CA VAL A 50 -4.57 1.81 -11.25
C VAL A 50 -4.18 1.61 -12.72
N PRO A 51 -4.07 0.36 -13.20
CA PRO A 51 -3.91 0.07 -14.62
C PRO A 51 -5.02 0.67 -15.46
N LYS A 52 -4.71 1.07 -16.69
CA LYS A 52 -5.69 1.65 -17.62
C LYS A 52 -6.93 0.76 -17.83
N ASP A 53 -6.72 -0.54 -17.99
CA ASP A 53 -7.80 -1.51 -18.16
C ASP A 53 -8.72 -1.57 -16.91
N CYS A 54 -8.13 -1.46 -15.72
CA CYS A 54 -8.88 -1.45 -14.46
C CYS A 54 -9.69 -0.17 -14.31
N ALA A 55 -9.14 0.96 -14.71
CA ALA A 55 -9.86 2.24 -14.75
C ALA A 55 -11.04 2.20 -15.73
N ALA A 56 -10.94 1.40 -16.79
CA ALA A 56 -12.01 1.16 -17.76
C ALA A 56 -13.04 0.12 -17.31
N GLY A 57 -12.99 -0.35 -16.05
CA GLY A 57 -13.98 -1.28 -15.47
C GLY A 57 -13.73 -2.76 -15.72
N ARG A 58 -12.57 -3.14 -16.26
CA ARG A 58 -12.24 -4.56 -16.39
C ARG A 58 -11.94 -5.20 -15.03
N PRO A 59 -12.27 -6.49 -14.84
CA PRO A 59 -11.92 -7.20 -13.61
C PRO A 59 -10.42 -7.19 -13.35
N CYS A 60 -10.02 -6.82 -12.14
CA CYS A 60 -8.62 -6.69 -11.75
C CYS A 60 -8.36 -7.35 -10.39
N ARG A 61 -7.13 -7.85 -10.24
CA ARG A 61 -6.63 -8.31 -8.94
C ARG A 61 -6.25 -7.09 -8.10
N LEU A 62 -6.15 -7.29 -6.79
CA LEU A 62 -5.71 -6.25 -5.85
C LEU A 62 -4.48 -6.76 -5.10
N HIS A 63 -3.43 -5.96 -5.08
CA HIS A 63 -2.19 -6.22 -4.37
C HIS A 63 -1.91 -5.10 -3.36
N VAL A 64 -1.39 -5.44 -2.19
CA VAL A 64 -0.95 -4.45 -1.19
C VAL A 64 0.55 -4.50 -1.07
N ALA A 65 1.22 -3.38 -1.30
CA ALA A 65 2.66 -3.25 -1.15
C ALA A 65 2.98 -2.37 0.07
N PHE A 66 3.49 -3.00 1.11
CA PHE A 66 3.94 -2.31 2.32
C PHE A 66 5.38 -1.83 2.16
N HIS A 67 5.63 -0.55 2.45
CA HIS A 67 6.98 0.00 2.50
C HIS A 67 7.73 -0.45 3.77
N GLY A 68 9.05 -0.39 3.75
CA GLY A 68 9.88 -0.60 4.94
C GLY A 68 10.00 0.67 5.80
N CYS A 69 10.66 0.52 6.97
CA CYS A 69 11.05 1.67 7.79
C CYS A 69 11.87 2.67 6.97
N ARG A 70 11.62 3.97 7.12
CA ARG A 70 12.22 5.09 6.34
C ARG A 70 11.89 5.07 4.85
N GLN A 71 10.93 4.27 4.40
CA GLN A 71 10.49 4.21 3.00
C GLN A 71 9.08 4.76 2.79
N GLY A 72 8.38 5.15 3.84
CA GLY A 72 7.08 5.81 3.75
C GLY A 72 7.19 7.23 3.20
N SER A 73 6.04 7.80 2.85
CA SER A 73 5.93 9.13 2.23
C SER A 73 6.55 10.25 3.06
N GLY A 74 6.54 10.15 4.38
CA GLY A 74 7.21 11.11 5.26
C GLY A 74 8.74 11.15 5.17
N PHE A 75 9.39 10.20 4.47
CA PHE A 75 10.83 10.15 4.23
C PHE A 75 11.19 10.32 2.76
N VAL A 76 10.50 9.62 1.88
CA VAL A 76 10.87 9.54 0.46
C VAL A 76 9.76 10.02 -0.49
N GLY A 77 8.72 10.66 0.02
CA GLY A 77 7.59 11.08 -0.79
C GLY A 77 6.96 9.89 -1.52
N ARG A 78 6.78 10.01 -2.82
CA ARG A 78 6.19 8.96 -3.67
C ARG A 78 7.18 7.93 -4.19
N ALA A 79 8.46 8.00 -3.83
CA ALA A 79 9.51 7.19 -4.47
C ALA A 79 9.24 5.68 -4.31
N PHE A 80 8.85 5.21 -3.13
CA PHE A 80 8.52 3.79 -2.96
C PHE A 80 7.36 3.36 -3.87
N ALA A 81 6.25 4.09 -3.86
CA ALA A 81 5.09 3.74 -4.68
C ALA A 81 5.36 3.84 -6.20
N ARG A 82 6.25 4.77 -6.61
CA ARG A 82 6.59 4.99 -8.01
C ARG A 82 7.66 4.02 -8.52
N ASP A 83 8.71 3.78 -7.72
CA ASP A 83 9.98 3.23 -8.20
C ASP A 83 10.30 1.81 -7.68
N ALA A 84 9.52 1.26 -6.74
CA ALA A 84 9.76 -0.09 -6.19
C ALA A 84 9.55 -1.24 -7.20
N GLY A 85 9.10 -0.92 -8.42
CA GLY A 85 9.03 -1.86 -9.53
C GLY A 85 7.69 -2.58 -9.71
N TYR A 86 6.73 -2.39 -8.81
CA TYR A 86 5.41 -3.05 -8.87
C TYR A 86 4.58 -2.58 -10.06
N ASN A 87 4.57 -1.26 -10.34
CA ASN A 87 3.61 -0.65 -11.27
C ASN A 87 3.68 -1.21 -12.68
N ARG A 88 4.88 -1.48 -13.20
CA ARG A 88 5.04 -2.06 -14.54
C ARG A 88 4.47 -3.47 -14.66
N TRP A 89 4.65 -4.28 -13.61
CA TRP A 89 4.06 -5.63 -13.55
C TRP A 89 2.55 -5.56 -13.37
N ALA A 90 2.11 -4.66 -12.52
CA ALA A 90 0.70 -4.42 -12.24
C ALA A 90 -0.07 -3.99 -13.49
N ASP A 91 0.50 -3.05 -14.27
CA ASP A 91 -0.09 -2.57 -15.50
C ASP A 91 -0.25 -3.69 -16.55
N ALA A 92 0.82 -4.48 -16.77
CA ALA A 92 0.81 -5.58 -17.71
C ALA A 92 -0.19 -6.70 -17.34
N ASN A 93 -0.57 -6.81 -16.05
CA ASN A 93 -1.30 -7.95 -15.51
C ASN A 93 -2.64 -7.59 -14.86
N ARG A 94 -3.13 -6.38 -15.05
CA ARG A 94 -4.39 -5.89 -14.47
C ARG A 94 -4.45 -6.09 -12.96
N ILE A 95 -3.42 -5.58 -12.26
CA ILE A 95 -3.31 -5.61 -10.81
C ILE A 95 -3.38 -4.17 -10.31
N VAL A 96 -4.38 -3.82 -9.54
CA VAL A 96 -4.40 -2.57 -8.78
C VAL A 96 -3.46 -2.73 -7.58
N VAL A 97 -2.55 -1.76 -7.37
CA VAL A 97 -1.61 -1.83 -6.23
C VAL A 97 -1.95 -0.74 -5.23
N LEU A 98 -2.27 -1.14 -4.01
CA LEU A 98 -2.47 -0.26 -2.87
C LEU A 98 -1.14 -0.10 -2.13
N TYR A 99 -0.74 1.14 -1.88
CA TYR A 99 0.44 1.54 -1.11
C TYR A 99 0.01 2.32 0.13
N PRO A 100 -0.42 1.66 1.20
CA PRO A 100 -0.74 2.36 2.44
C PRO A 100 0.53 2.94 3.06
N GLN A 101 0.40 4.02 3.85
CA GLN A 101 1.53 4.76 4.38
C GLN A 101 1.47 4.82 5.90
N ALA A 102 2.51 4.30 6.57
CA ALA A 102 2.72 4.48 7.99
C ALA A 102 3.38 5.84 8.25
N ALA A 103 2.98 6.50 9.32
CA ALA A 103 3.50 7.80 9.72
C ALA A 103 4.73 7.67 10.64
N LYS A 104 5.65 8.63 10.54
CA LYS A 104 6.69 8.81 11.54
C LYS A 104 6.17 9.63 12.72
N SER A 105 6.61 9.32 13.93
CA SER A 105 6.32 10.11 15.13
C SER A 105 7.52 10.19 16.05
N LEU A 106 7.84 11.39 16.53
CA LEU A 106 8.86 11.64 17.55
C LEU A 106 8.26 11.77 18.95
N VAL A 107 6.94 11.74 19.04
CA VAL A 107 6.16 11.71 20.28
C VAL A 107 5.39 10.39 20.36
N TRP A 108 4.66 10.18 21.42
CA TRP A 108 3.86 8.97 21.58
C TRP A 108 2.68 8.93 20.57
N PRO A 109 2.43 7.79 19.85
CA PRO A 109 3.23 6.56 19.86
C PRO A 109 4.57 6.76 19.16
N PHE A 110 5.69 6.38 19.82
CA PHE A 110 7.03 6.66 19.33
C PHE A 110 7.38 5.76 18.15
N ASN A 111 7.41 6.34 16.95
CA ASN A 111 7.73 5.66 15.68
C ASN A 111 8.64 6.54 14.80
N PRO A 112 9.89 6.84 15.23
CA PRO A 112 10.74 7.81 14.55
C PRO A 112 11.16 7.40 13.13
N LYS A 113 11.05 6.12 12.81
CA LYS A 113 11.41 5.56 11.49
C LYS A 113 10.21 5.30 10.58
N GLY A 114 8.98 5.60 11.01
CA GLY A 114 7.77 5.35 10.22
C GLY A 114 7.64 3.88 9.81
N CYS A 115 7.89 2.97 10.75
CA CYS A 115 7.71 1.55 10.54
C CYS A 115 6.24 1.16 10.71
N TRP A 116 5.81 0.08 10.05
CA TRP A 116 4.59 -0.61 10.44
C TRP A 116 4.75 -1.17 11.85
N ASP A 117 3.63 -1.31 12.58
CA ASP A 117 3.69 -1.80 13.96
C ASP A 117 4.10 -3.28 14.00
N TRP A 118 5.29 -3.54 14.49
CA TRP A 118 5.82 -4.88 14.71
C TRP A 118 6.24 -5.12 16.17
N TRP A 119 6.09 -4.09 17.04
CA TRP A 119 6.44 -4.20 18.47
C TRP A 119 5.32 -3.75 19.41
N GLY A 120 4.14 -3.39 18.89
CA GLY A 120 2.96 -3.11 19.70
C GLY A 120 2.78 -1.64 20.13
N TYR A 121 3.34 -0.67 19.38
CA TYR A 121 3.16 0.74 19.71
C TYR A 121 1.71 1.21 19.54
N SER A 122 0.92 0.55 18.71
CA SER A 122 -0.50 0.87 18.50
C SER A 122 -1.46 0.12 19.45
N GLY A 123 -0.93 -0.83 20.24
CA GLY A 123 -1.70 -1.62 21.20
C GLY A 123 -1.32 -3.10 21.21
N ALA A 124 -1.72 -3.82 22.25
CA ALA A 124 -1.37 -5.22 22.46
C ALA A 124 -1.86 -6.18 21.36
N ASN A 125 -2.90 -5.79 20.63
CA ASN A 125 -3.49 -6.58 19.55
C ASN A 125 -2.94 -6.25 18.14
N TYR A 126 -1.83 -5.52 18.06
CA TYR A 126 -1.25 -5.01 16.81
C TYR A 126 -1.08 -6.06 15.70
N ALA A 127 -0.71 -7.29 16.07
CA ALA A 127 -0.46 -8.39 15.13
C ALA A 127 -1.70 -9.24 14.82
N THR A 128 -2.87 -8.87 15.33
CA THR A 128 -4.13 -9.59 15.12
C THR A 128 -5.04 -8.84 14.14
N ARG A 129 -6.14 -9.50 13.72
CA ARG A 129 -7.17 -8.86 12.88
C ARG A 129 -7.78 -7.58 13.49
N ASP A 130 -7.65 -7.41 14.80
CA ASP A 130 -8.16 -6.25 15.54
C ASP A 130 -7.12 -5.12 15.69
N GLY A 131 -5.90 -5.34 15.22
CA GLY A 131 -4.86 -4.31 15.18
C GLY A 131 -5.26 -3.10 14.34
N LEU A 132 -4.98 -1.90 14.85
CA LEU A 132 -5.46 -0.66 14.24
C LEU A 132 -5.02 -0.51 12.77
N GLN A 133 -3.77 -0.79 12.47
CA GLN A 133 -3.24 -0.69 11.10
C GLN A 133 -3.79 -1.78 10.18
N LEU A 134 -3.91 -3.02 10.68
CA LEU A 134 -4.53 -4.12 9.92
C LEU A 134 -5.98 -3.81 9.56
N ARG A 135 -6.75 -3.28 10.51
CA ARG A 135 -8.14 -2.85 10.27
C ARG A 135 -8.23 -1.71 9.26
N ALA A 136 -7.32 -0.73 9.34
CA ALA A 136 -7.27 0.39 8.39
C ALA A 136 -7.06 -0.13 6.96
N VAL A 137 -6.02 -0.94 6.75
CA VAL A 137 -5.71 -1.53 5.43
C VAL A 137 -6.86 -2.42 4.95
N HIS A 138 -7.45 -3.24 5.83
CA HIS A 138 -8.61 -4.06 5.48
C HIS A 138 -9.81 -3.22 5.00
N ARG A 139 -10.10 -2.06 5.63
CA ARG A 139 -11.16 -1.16 5.16
C ARG A 139 -10.86 -0.57 3.79
N MET A 140 -9.59 -0.20 3.51
CA MET A 140 -9.17 0.24 2.18
C MET A 140 -9.43 -0.85 1.13
N LEU A 141 -9.05 -2.10 1.42
CA LEU A 141 -9.29 -3.25 0.55
C LEU A 141 -10.78 -3.46 0.28
N ARG A 142 -11.61 -3.37 1.31
CA ARG A 142 -13.06 -3.49 1.18
C ARG A 142 -13.65 -2.39 0.28
N ALA A 143 -13.19 -1.16 0.44
CA ALA A 143 -13.64 -0.03 -0.38
C ALA A 143 -13.25 -0.17 -1.87
N LEU A 144 -12.11 -0.83 -2.16
CA LEU A 144 -11.67 -1.11 -3.52
C LEU A 144 -12.37 -2.33 -4.14
N GLY A 145 -12.72 -3.33 -3.34
CA GLY A 145 -13.36 -4.57 -3.80
C GLY A 145 -14.88 -4.50 -3.91
N SER A 146 -15.51 -3.42 -3.44
CA SER A 146 -16.97 -3.22 -3.48
C SER A 146 -17.49 -2.48 -4.72
N ARG A 147 -16.66 -2.38 -5.77
CA ARG A 147 -17.00 -1.73 -7.04
C ARG A 147 -17.23 -2.76 -8.14
#